data_cfb5f79e8348abb79b02f6835a3f3bf8
#
_entry.id   cfb5f79e8348abb79b02f6835a3f3bf8
#
_cell.length_a   1.000
_cell.length_b   1.000
_cell.length_c   1.000
_cell.angle_alpha   90.00
_cell.angle_beta   90.00
_cell.angle_gamma   90.00
#
_symmetry.space_group_name_H-M   'P 1'
#
loop_
_entity.id
_entity.type
_entity.pdbx_description
1 polymer ?
#
loop_
_entity_poly.entity_id
_entity_poly.type
_entity_poly.pdbx_seq_one_letter_code
_entity_poly.pdbx_strand_id
1 'polypeptide(L)'
;MKKIKFGDFGDLKGAEIIDTVIGGGGNFRLERILSKSSASADGFWYDQPEFEFALVLDGFAELESESGGLVKLEKFEGVVIPPHFKHRVARTSPRCLWLTVFAAEMFAL
;
A
#
# COMPACT_ATOMS: atom_id res chain seq x y z
N MET A 1 -21.84 13.38 -7.76
CA MET A 1 -20.39 13.60 -7.51
C MET A 1 -20.15 13.57 -6.01
N LYS A 2 -19.20 12.75 -5.56
CA LYS A 2 -18.92 12.59 -4.13
C LYS A 2 -17.48 13.00 -3.84
N LYS A 3 -17.30 13.93 -2.91
CA LYS A 3 -15.98 14.37 -2.46
C LYS A 3 -15.42 13.37 -1.43
N ILE A 4 -14.17 12.99 -1.58
CA ILE A 4 -13.42 12.15 -0.63
C ILE A 4 -12.27 12.97 -0.04
N LYS A 5 -12.19 13.01 1.28
CA LYS A 5 -11.03 13.60 1.99
C LYS A 5 -9.99 12.51 2.21
N PHE A 6 -9.16 12.27 1.23
CA PHE A 6 -8.28 11.10 1.19
C PHE A 6 -7.29 11.05 2.36
N GLY A 7 -6.82 12.19 2.83
CA GLY A 7 -5.84 12.26 3.92
C GLY A 7 -6.46 12.41 5.32
N ASP A 8 -7.79 12.43 5.43
CA ASP A 8 -8.47 12.62 6.71
C ASP A 8 -8.98 11.26 7.21
N PHE A 9 -8.41 10.78 8.30
CA PHE A 9 -8.78 9.52 8.93
C PHE A 9 -9.58 9.71 10.22
N GLY A 10 -9.92 10.96 10.56
CA GLY A 10 -10.70 11.28 11.76
C GLY A 10 -10.01 10.79 13.03
N ASP A 11 -10.78 10.17 13.91
CA ASP A 11 -10.29 9.66 15.20
C ASP A 11 -9.83 8.21 15.15
N LEU A 12 -9.64 7.64 13.95
CA LEU A 12 -9.17 6.27 13.81
C LEU A 12 -7.78 6.11 14.40
N LYS A 13 -7.60 5.03 15.15
CA LYS A 13 -6.36 4.74 15.88
C LYS A 13 -5.73 3.45 15.38
N GLY A 14 -4.43 3.32 15.61
CA GLY A 14 -3.67 2.14 15.22
C GLY A 14 -2.41 2.52 14.46
N ALA A 15 -1.47 1.59 14.41
CA ALA A 15 -0.22 1.77 13.67
C ALA A 15 -0.43 1.72 12.16
N GLU A 16 -1.48 1.05 11.73
CA GLU A 16 -1.85 0.97 10.33
C GLU A 16 -3.38 1.03 10.20
N ILE A 17 -3.85 1.92 9.34
CA ILE A 17 -5.27 2.10 9.05
C ILE A 17 -5.45 1.87 7.56
N ILE A 18 -6.30 0.90 7.21
CA ILE A 18 -6.58 0.54 5.82
C ILE A 18 -8.08 0.65 5.60
N ASP A 19 -8.49 1.38 4.57
CA ASP A 19 -9.89 1.32 4.13
C ASP A 19 -10.00 1.39 2.60
N THR A 20 -11.10 0.85 2.11
CA THR A 20 -11.42 0.86 0.68
C THR A 20 -12.15 2.16 0.33
N VAL A 21 -11.59 2.90 -0.62
CA VAL A 21 -12.19 4.14 -1.12
C VAL A 21 -13.11 3.85 -2.29
N ILE A 22 -12.66 3.03 -3.24
CA ILE A 22 -13.44 2.62 -4.41
C ILE A 22 -13.30 1.10 -4.55
N GLY A 23 -14.43 0.42 -4.65
CA GLY A 23 -14.41 -1.03 -4.81
C GLY A 23 -15.82 -1.56 -5.00
N GLY A 24 -15.95 -2.88 -5.00
CA GLY A 24 -17.26 -3.56 -4.89
C GLY A 24 -17.81 -4.03 -6.22
N GLY A 25 -17.38 -4.31 -7.17
CA GLY A 25 -17.98 -4.87 -8.38
C GLY A 25 -16.95 -5.15 -9.44
N GLY A 26 -16.24 -6.21 -9.32
CA GLY A 26 -15.33 -6.61 -10.34
C GLY A 26 -13.91 -6.80 -9.83
N ASN A 27 -12.92 -6.54 -10.66
CA ASN A 27 -11.55 -6.97 -10.48
C ASN A 27 -10.62 -5.88 -9.97
N PHE A 28 -11.19 -4.89 -9.29
CA PHE A 28 -10.46 -3.67 -8.96
C PHE A 28 -10.92 -3.13 -7.61
N ARG A 29 -9.96 -2.67 -6.81
CA ARG A 29 -10.25 -1.84 -5.64
C ARG A 29 -9.13 -0.84 -5.42
N LEU A 30 -9.49 0.35 -4.94
CA LEU A 30 -8.58 1.39 -4.54
C LEU A 30 -8.71 1.57 -3.04
N GLU A 31 -7.59 1.47 -2.34
CA GLU A 31 -7.52 1.63 -0.91
C GLU A 31 -6.62 2.80 -0.54
N ARG A 32 -6.88 3.37 0.61
CA ARG A 32 -5.94 4.27 1.25
C ARG A 32 -5.38 3.60 2.50
N ILE A 33 -4.12 3.86 2.78
CA ILE A 33 -3.43 3.31 3.95
C ILE A 33 -2.72 4.44 4.65
N LEU A 34 -2.91 4.53 5.95
CA LEU A 34 -2.12 5.40 6.81
C LEU A 34 -1.28 4.54 7.73
N SER A 35 0.05 4.63 7.60
CA SER A 35 1.00 3.93 8.44
C SER A 35 1.69 4.91 9.37
N LYS A 36 1.94 4.49 10.61
CA LYS A 36 2.56 5.32 11.64
C LYS A 36 3.74 4.56 12.22
N SER A 37 4.94 4.76 11.67
CA SER A 37 6.14 4.03 12.06
C SER A 37 5.90 2.53 12.07
N SER A 38 5.28 2.02 11.00
CA SER A 38 4.83 0.63 10.91
C SER A 38 5.87 -0.25 10.22
N ALA A 39 5.80 -1.54 10.54
CA ALA A 39 6.51 -2.58 9.83
C ALA A 39 5.64 -3.84 9.85
N SER A 40 5.79 -4.69 8.84
CA SER A 40 5.20 -6.03 8.86
C SER A 40 5.85 -6.85 9.97
N ALA A 41 5.09 -7.77 10.57
CA ALA A 41 5.63 -8.67 11.57
C ALA A 41 6.81 -9.49 11.01
N ASP A 42 7.76 -9.82 11.86
CA ASP A 42 8.90 -10.65 11.46
C ASP A 42 8.42 -11.98 10.91
N GLY A 43 8.98 -12.38 9.77
CA GLY A 43 8.62 -13.62 9.11
C GLY A 43 7.32 -13.57 8.31
N PHE A 44 6.63 -12.44 8.31
CA PHE A 44 5.42 -12.26 7.52
C PHE A 44 5.78 -11.74 6.12
N TRP A 45 5.20 -12.39 5.11
CA TRP A 45 5.33 -11.98 3.71
C TRP A 45 3.95 -11.90 3.09
N TYR A 46 3.65 -10.77 2.46
CA TYR A 46 2.48 -10.65 1.59
C TYR A 46 2.68 -11.54 0.37
N ASP A 47 1.65 -12.29 0.02
CA ASP A 47 1.62 -13.17 -1.14
C ASP A 47 0.18 -13.19 -1.63
N GLN A 48 -0.14 -12.28 -2.51
CA GLN A 48 -1.52 -12.04 -2.94
C GLN A 48 -1.71 -12.40 -4.41
N PRO A 49 -2.90 -12.83 -4.82
CA PRO A 49 -3.18 -13.19 -6.21
C PRO A 49 -3.38 -12.01 -7.13
N GLU A 50 -3.49 -10.80 -6.59
CA GLU A 50 -3.76 -9.60 -7.35
C GLU A 50 -2.48 -8.85 -7.66
N PHE A 51 -2.49 -8.09 -8.76
CA PHE A 51 -1.51 -7.02 -8.98
C PHE A 51 -1.78 -5.89 -8.00
N GLU A 52 -0.73 -5.23 -7.55
CA GLU A 52 -0.83 -4.07 -6.69
C GLU A 52 0.01 -2.93 -7.26
N PHE A 53 -0.57 -1.73 -7.30
CA PHE A 53 0.20 -0.51 -7.45
C PHE A 53 0.16 0.23 -6.11
N ALA A 54 1.31 0.45 -5.50
CA ALA A 54 1.41 1.15 -4.23
C ALA A 54 2.16 2.46 -4.43
N LEU A 55 1.52 3.57 -4.07
CA LEU A 55 2.05 4.92 -4.24
C LEU A 55 2.11 5.61 -2.89
N VAL A 56 3.26 6.15 -2.53
CA VAL A 56 3.40 6.98 -1.33
C VAL A 56 3.03 8.42 -1.68
N LEU A 57 2.01 8.95 -1.01
CA LEU A 57 1.55 10.33 -1.18
C LEU A 57 2.19 11.29 -0.19
N ASP A 58 2.60 10.79 0.98
CA ASP A 58 3.25 11.59 2.01
C ASP A 58 4.09 10.67 2.89
N GLY A 59 5.26 11.15 3.32
CA GLY A 59 6.19 10.35 4.09
C GLY A 59 7.06 9.45 3.23
N PHE A 60 7.52 8.34 3.81
CA PHE A 60 8.30 7.33 3.09
C PHE A 60 8.00 5.93 3.60
N ALA A 61 8.35 4.94 2.79
CA ALA A 61 8.29 3.54 3.16
C ALA A 61 9.43 2.75 2.53
N GLU A 62 9.83 1.68 3.19
CA GLU A 62 10.78 0.71 2.64
C GLU A 62 10.08 -0.63 2.50
N LEU A 63 10.14 -1.20 1.31
CA LEU A 63 9.60 -2.52 0.99
C LEU A 63 10.76 -3.48 0.76
N GLU A 64 10.58 -4.71 1.23
CA GLU A 64 11.57 -5.77 1.10
C GLU A 64 10.94 -6.95 0.37
N SER A 65 11.68 -7.55 -0.56
CA SER A 65 11.29 -8.79 -1.21
C SER A 65 11.90 -9.99 -0.51
N GLU A 66 11.25 -11.14 -0.61
CA GLU A 66 11.77 -12.38 -0.03
C GLU A 66 13.15 -12.74 -0.58
N SER A 67 13.44 -12.36 -1.82
CA SER A 67 14.75 -12.57 -2.44
C SER A 67 15.84 -11.63 -1.91
N GLY A 68 15.50 -10.69 -1.00
CA GLY A 68 16.46 -9.78 -0.37
C GLY A 68 16.54 -8.39 -0.99
N GLY A 69 15.74 -8.10 -2.01
CA GLY A 69 15.69 -6.75 -2.58
C GLY A 69 15.03 -5.77 -1.63
N LEU A 70 15.54 -4.54 -1.59
CA LEU A 70 14.98 -3.46 -0.79
C LEU A 70 14.68 -2.27 -1.68
N VAL A 71 13.46 -1.74 -1.59
CA VAL A 71 13.01 -0.56 -2.34
C VAL A 71 12.53 0.49 -1.35
N LYS A 72 13.11 1.68 -1.43
CA LYS A 72 12.62 2.83 -0.68
C LYS A 72 11.74 3.68 -1.57
N LEU A 73 10.52 3.97 -1.08
CA LEU A 73 9.58 4.85 -1.74
C LEU A 73 9.47 6.15 -0.96
N GLU A 74 9.76 7.23 -1.61
CA GLU A 74 9.55 8.58 -1.08
C GLU A 74 8.27 9.18 -1.66
N LYS A 75 7.94 10.38 -1.25
CA LYS A 75 6.71 11.06 -1.68
C LYS A 75 6.59 11.05 -3.21
N PHE A 76 5.42 10.63 -3.69
CA PHE A 76 5.06 10.48 -5.10
C PHE A 76 5.83 9.39 -5.85
N GLU A 77 6.48 8.51 -5.14
CA GLU A 77 7.08 7.32 -5.73
C GLU A 77 6.20 6.11 -5.47
N GLY A 78 6.12 5.24 -6.44
CA GLY A 78 5.30 4.04 -6.37
C GLY A 78 5.98 2.83 -6.96
N VAL A 79 5.38 1.68 -6.72
CA VAL A 79 5.88 0.39 -7.18
C VAL A 79 4.73 -0.47 -7.68
N VAL A 80 4.98 -1.23 -8.74
CA VAL A 80 4.04 -2.25 -9.22
C VAL A 80 4.51 -3.60 -8.70
N ILE A 81 3.61 -4.29 -8.01
CA ILE A 81 3.88 -5.58 -7.39
C ILE A 81 3.05 -6.64 -8.13
N PRO A 82 3.69 -7.59 -8.81
CA PRO A 82 2.95 -8.65 -9.52
C PRO A 82 2.32 -9.65 -8.55
N PRO A 83 1.37 -10.48 -9.03
CA PRO A 83 0.77 -11.53 -8.21
C PRO A 83 1.83 -12.47 -7.63
N HIS A 84 1.61 -12.90 -6.39
CA HIS A 84 2.46 -13.86 -5.69
C HIS A 84 3.92 -13.45 -5.54
N PHE A 85 4.19 -12.15 -5.68
CA PHE A 85 5.52 -11.60 -5.38
C PHE A 85 5.60 -11.35 -3.88
N LYS A 86 6.35 -12.18 -3.19
CA LYS A 86 6.45 -12.10 -1.72
C LYS A 86 7.23 -10.87 -1.30
N HIS A 87 6.56 -10.02 -0.54
CA HIS A 87 7.10 -8.74 -0.08
C HIS A 87 6.57 -8.39 1.30
N ARG A 88 7.21 -7.44 1.94
CA ARG A 88 6.78 -6.93 3.25
C ARG A 88 7.15 -5.46 3.37
N VAL A 89 6.49 -4.77 4.29
CA VAL A 89 6.88 -3.42 4.69
C VAL A 89 7.98 -3.54 5.73
N ALA A 90 9.18 -3.11 5.39
CA ALA A 90 10.31 -3.14 6.31
C ALA A 90 10.22 -2.04 7.35
N ARG A 91 9.80 -0.83 6.92
CA ARG A 91 9.49 0.28 7.84
C ARG A 91 8.79 1.41 7.09
N THR A 92 8.13 2.28 7.86
CA THR A 92 7.57 3.53 7.33
C THR A 92 7.98 4.71 8.21
N SER A 93 7.83 5.91 7.66
CA SER A 93 7.94 7.14 8.43
C SER A 93 6.85 7.22 9.52
N PRO A 94 6.98 8.14 10.50
CA PRO A 94 5.95 8.33 11.53
C PRO A 94 4.55 8.60 10.97
N ARG A 95 4.47 9.21 9.80
CA ARG A 95 3.26 9.34 9.01
C ARG A 95 3.58 8.97 7.56
N CYS A 96 2.97 7.91 7.07
CA CYS A 96 3.09 7.49 5.67
C CYS A 96 1.70 7.28 5.10
N LEU A 97 1.32 8.10 4.15
CA LEU A 97 0.04 8.00 3.47
C LEU A 97 0.24 7.32 2.12
N TRP A 98 -0.52 6.26 1.89
CA TRP A 98 -0.46 5.48 0.66
C TRP A 98 -1.78 5.54 -0.09
N LEU A 99 -1.66 5.46 -1.40
CA LEU A 99 -2.76 5.10 -2.29
C LEU A 99 -2.38 3.77 -2.92
N THR A 100 -3.25 2.78 -2.80
CA THR A 100 -3.00 1.46 -3.39
C THR A 100 -4.14 1.06 -4.30
N VAL A 101 -3.79 0.42 -5.42
CA VAL A 101 -4.74 -0.12 -6.38
C VAL A 101 -4.44 -1.60 -6.53
N PHE A 102 -5.47 -2.43 -6.32
CA PHE A 102 -5.40 -3.87 -6.54
C PHE A 102 -6.26 -4.22 -7.73
N ALA A 103 -5.74 -5.04 -8.63
CA ALA A 103 -6.46 -5.46 -9.82
C ALA A 103 -6.12 -6.92 -10.17
N ALA A 104 -7.12 -7.65 -10.66
CA ALA A 104 -6.93 -9.03 -11.09
C ALA A 104 -6.05 -9.13 -12.33
N GLU A 105 -6.08 -8.11 -13.17
CA GLU A 105 -5.32 -8.06 -14.42
C GLU A 105 -4.46 -6.80 -14.44
N MET A 106 -3.25 -6.94 -14.97
CA MET A 106 -2.34 -5.82 -15.11
C MET A 106 -2.70 -4.98 -16.32
N PHE A 107 -2.67 -3.67 -16.13
CA PHE A 107 -2.67 -2.75 -17.27
C PHE A 107 -1.30 -2.82 -17.96
N ALA A 108 -1.28 -2.54 -19.24
CA ALA A 108 -0.01 -2.36 -19.93
C ALA A 108 0.72 -1.15 -19.35
N LEU A 109 1.93 -1.35 -18.97
CA LEU A 109 2.81 -0.27 -18.54
C LEU A 109 3.49 0.38 -19.74
#